data_eb42f361887dab287083252fbf73977b
#
_entry.id   eb42f361887dab287083252fbf73977b
#
_cell.length_a   1.000
_cell.length_b   1.000
_cell.length_c   1.000
_cell.angle_alpha   90.00
_cell.angle_beta   90.00
_cell.angle_gamma   90.00
#
_symmetry.space_group_name_H-M   'P 1'
#
loop_
_entity.id
_entity.type
_entity.pdbx_description
1 polymer ?
#
loop_
_entity_poly.entity_id
_entity_poly.type
_entity_poly.pdbx_seq_one_letter_code
_entity_poly.pdbx_strand_id
1 'polypeptide(L)'
;MDHKIKLLKHKREKALTGGGEARIESQHKKGKLTARERLHFLMDEGSFQEIGMLVTHRSTDFGMEKEKYPGDGVVTGYGTINGRLVYVFSQDFTVFGGSLSETHAEKICKIMELAIKNGAPVVGLNDSGGARIQEGVVSLGGYADIFYRNTMASGVVPQISAIMGPCAGGAVYSPAITDFILMVEHTSYMFVTGPNVVKTVTHEVVTSEELGGANTHASKSGVTHFACANEITAIQHIKQLLSYMPQNCEDKAPAMPYEPTNELRPELNDILPEAALQPYDVREVITHLIDTGSFLEVHKDFAENIVVGFARLAGRSIGIVANQPAFLAGVLDRNSSTKAARFVRFCDSFNIPLLVIEDVPGFLPGTDQEWNAIITNGAKLLYAFCEATVPRITVITRKAYGGAYDVMNSKHIGADMNFAWPSAEIAVMGAKGAAEIIFKREINAAEDKEAKWKEKEQLYSETFANPYRAAERGFIDEVIEPSETRLKLIHAFKMLENKVVNNPRKKHGNIPL
;
A
#
# COMPACT_ATOMS: atom_id res chain seq x y z
N MET A 1 35.92 39.23 5.64
CA MET A 1 34.67 38.40 5.73
C MET A 1 33.83 38.53 4.45
N ASP A 2 33.63 39.73 3.90
CA ASP A 2 32.80 39.97 2.71
C ASP A 2 33.15 39.15 1.45
N HIS A 3 34.44 39.02 1.15
CA HIS A 3 34.91 38.20 0.02
C HIS A 3 34.52 36.71 0.23
N LYS A 4 34.63 36.17 1.44
CA LYS A 4 34.26 34.79 1.78
C LYS A 4 32.76 34.59 1.67
N ILE A 5 31.97 35.56 2.09
CA ILE A 5 30.48 35.51 1.96
C ILE A 5 30.08 35.58 0.47
N LYS A 6 30.72 36.44 -0.34
CA LYS A 6 30.45 36.48 -1.79
C LYS A 6 30.78 35.14 -2.46
N LEU A 7 31.89 34.51 -2.11
CA LEU A 7 32.25 33.20 -2.63
C LEU A 7 31.21 32.12 -2.24
N LEU A 8 30.73 32.13 -0.98
CA LEU A 8 29.69 31.20 -0.53
C LEU A 8 28.39 31.42 -1.32
N LYS A 9 27.96 32.65 -1.51
CA LYS A 9 26.76 32.99 -2.30
C LYS A 9 26.89 32.47 -3.72
N HIS A 10 27.99 32.73 -4.39
CA HIS A 10 28.24 32.23 -5.74
C HIS A 10 28.23 30.68 -5.82
N LYS A 11 28.83 29.99 -4.85
CA LYS A 11 28.78 28.50 -4.80
C LYS A 11 27.34 27.98 -4.61
N ARG A 12 26.52 28.64 -3.78
CA ARG A 12 25.14 28.32 -3.57
C ARG A 12 24.30 28.56 -4.83
N GLU A 13 24.47 29.70 -5.49
CA GLU A 13 23.81 30.01 -6.77
C GLU A 13 24.11 28.93 -7.81
N LYS A 14 25.39 28.52 -7.95
CA LYS A 14 25.78 27.43 -8.84
C LYS A 14 25.11 26.09 -8.46
N ALA A 15 24.92 25.78 -7.18
CA ALA A 15 24.24 24.57 -6.73
C ALA A 15 22.73 24.59 -7.06
N LEU A 16 22.11 25.78 -7.07
CA LEU A 16 20.69 25.92 -7.36
C LEU A 16 20.36 25.68 -8.85
N THR A 17 21.31 25.86 -9.74
CA THR A 17 21.13 25.70 -11.20
C THR A 17 21.27 24.26 -11.70
N GLY A 18 21.64 23.30 -10.82
CA GLY A 18 21.80 21.89 -11.19
C GLY A 18 22.66 21.70 -12.44
N GLY A 19 22.13 21.05 -13.47
CA GLY A 19 22.82 20.82 -14.75
C GLY A 19 22.79 22.03 -15.71
N GLY A 20 22.21 23.17 -15.30
CA GLY A 20 22.13 24.42 -16.08
C GLY A 20 20.81 24.59 -16.83
N GLU A 21 20.55 25.84 -17.25
CA GLU A 21 19.27 26.27 -17.82
C GLU A 21 18.78 25.42 -19.00
N ALA A 22 19.66 25.07 -19.94
CA ALA A 22 19.30 24.27 -21.10
C ALA A 22 18.76 22.86 -20.72
N ARG A 23 19.33 22.25 -19.67
CA ARG A 23 18.88 20.94 -19.19
C ARG A 23 17.58 21.07 -18.39
N ILE A 24 17.41 22.15 -17.63
CA ILE A 24 16.16 22.48 -16.93
C ILE A 24 15.02 22.67 -17.95
N GLU A 25 15.26 23.47 -19.01
CA GLU A 25 14.29 23.67 -20.07
C GLU A 25 13.93 22.35 -20.78
N SER A 26 14.89 21.47 -20.98
CA SER A 26 14.64 20.12 -21.53
C SER A 26 13.76 19.25 -20.63
N GLN A 27 13.86 19.40 -19.30
CA GLN A 27 12.95 18.74 -18.33
C GLN A 27 11.52 19.28 -18.50
N HIS A 28 11.38 20.60 -18.48
CA HIS A 28 10.08 21.26 -18.61
C HIS A 28 9.37 20.91 -19.94
N LYS A 29 10.10 20.85 -21.05
CA LYS A 29 9.57 20.43 -22.36
C LYS A 29 9.01 19.00 -22.36
N LYS A 30 9.46 18.15 -21.43
CA LYS A 30 8.93 16.79 -21.24
C LYS A 30 7.76 16.73 -20.24
N GLY A 31 7.27 17.87 -19.76
CA GLY A 31 6.21 17.96 -18.77
C GLY A 31 6.67 17.58 -17.34
N LYS A 32 7.97 17.61 -17.06
CA LYS A 32 8.57 17.23 -15.79
C LYS A 32 9.06 18.45 -15.02
N LEU A 33 8.92 18.41 -13.69
CA LEU A 33 9.52 19.38 -12.79
C LEU A 33 11.00 19.05 -12.52
N THR A 34 11.76 20.06 -12.09
CA THR A 34 13.11 19.85 -11.54
C THR A 34 13.04 19.26 -10.13
N ALA A 35 14.17 18.69 -9.66
CA ALA A 35 14.28 18.16 -8.30
C ALA A 35 13.88 19.20 -7.23
N ARG A 36 14.26 20.46 -7.42
CA ARG A 36 13.98 21.55 -6.47
C ARG A 36 12.54 22.03 -6.51
N GLU A 37 11.93 22.10 -7.69
CA GLU A 37 10.51 22.44 -7.86
C GLU A 37 9.63 21.36 -7.20
N ARG A 38 9.95 20.07 -7.36
CA ARG A 38 9.27 18.97 -6.68
C ARG A 38 9.29 19.14 -5.15
N LEU A 39 10.45 19.49 -4.58
CA LEU A 39 10.59 19.75 -3.13
C LEU A 39 9.82 21.01 -2.71
N HIS A 40 9.81 22.05 -3.53
CA HIS A 40 9.03 23.26 -3.26
C HIS A 40 7.52 22.97 -3.16
N PHE A 41 6.98 22.12 -4.05
CA PHE A 41 5.57 21.71 -3.98
C PHE A 41 5.29 20.69 -2.86
N LEU A 42 6.27 19.88 -2.49
CA LEU A 42 6.10 18.85 -1.47
C LEU A 42 6.13 19.41 -0.05
N MET A 43 7.10 20.28 0.25
CA MET A 43 7.35 20.77 1.60
C MET A 43 6.49 21.99 1.94
N ASP A 44 6.27 22.23 3.23
CA ASP A 44 5.66 23.45 3.71
C ASP A 44 6.58 24.64 3.37
N GLU A 45 5.98 25.78 3.04
CA GLU A 45 6.70 26.96 2.60
C GLU A 45 7.78 27.39 3.62
N GLY A 46 9.03 27.57 3.13
CA GLY A 46 10.17 28.00 3.96
C GLY A 46 10.70 26.95 4.92
N SER A 47 10.12 25.75 5.01
CA SER A 47 10.55 24.72 5.96
C SER A 47 11.75 23.91 5.51
N PHE A 48 12.03 23.82 4.22
CA PHE A 48 13.06 22.93 3.67
C PHE A 48 14.47 23.40 4.03
N GLN A 49 15.26 22.49 4.61
CA GLN A 49 16.68 22.67 4.94
C GLN A 49 17.53 21.66 4.17
N GLU A 50 18.32 22.15 3.22
CA GLU A 50 19.17 21.29 2.38
C GLU A 50 20.42 20.84 3.12
N ILE A 51 20.74 19.55 3.00
CA ILE A 51 21.98 18.94 3.52
C ILE A 51 22.84 18.49 2.33
N GLY A 52 24.14 18.81 2.35
CA GLY A 52 25.08 18.37 1.33
C GLY A 52 25.00 19.13 0.00
N MET A 53 24.48 20.37 -0.01
CA MET A 53 24.32 21.21 -1.19
C MET A 53 25.61 21.36 -2.01
N LEU A 54 26.80 21.41 -1.37
CA LEU A 54 28.07 21.63 -2.02
C LEU A 54 28.89 20.35 -2.26
N VAL A 55 28.33 19.18 -1.96
CA VAL A 55 28.99 17.89 -2.25
C VAL A 55 29.12 17.71 -3.76
N THR A 56 30.26 17.19 -4.21
CA THR A 56 30.52 16.81 -5.62
C THR A 56 31.05 15.39 -5.67
N HIS A 57 30.94 14.72 -6.81
CA HIS A 57 31.52 13.39 -6.99
C HIS A 57 33.05 13.40 -6.86
N ARG A 58 33.63 12.23 -6.57
CA ARG A 58 35.09 12.05 -6.37
C ARG A 58 35.80 11.47 -7.59
N SER A 59 35.04 11.03 -8.61
CA SER A 59 35.63 10.41 -9.80
C SER A 59 36.58 11.34 -10.54
N THR A 60 37.69 10.77 -11.00
CA THR A 60 38.71 11.42 -11.83
C THR A 60 38.86 10.76 -13.19
N ASP A 61 38.24 9.58 -13.40
CA ASP A 61 38.32 8.81 -14.63
C ASP A 61 37.46 9.44 -15.74
N PHE A 62 37.81 9.17 -16.98
CA PHE A 62 37.05 9.59 -18.17
C PHE A 62 36.77 11.10 -18.26
N GLY A 63 37.63 11.94 -17.65
CA GLY A 63 37.46 13.39 -17.68
C GLY A 63 36.46 13.96 -16.68
N MET A 64 35.95 13.13 -15.78
CA MET A 64 34.96 13.53 -14.75
C MET A 64 35.46 14.62 -13.82
N GLU A 65 36.77 14.74 -13.61
CA GLU A 65 37.38 15.79 -12.77
C GLU A 65 37.04 17.21 -13.24
N LYS A 66 36.69 17.37 -14.53
CA LYS A 66 36.32 18.67 -15.16
C LYS A 66 34.83 19.00 -15.01
N GLU A 67 34.00 18.01 -14.72
CA GLU A 67 32.55 18.15 -14.68
C GLU A 67 32.02 18.05 -13.24
N LYS A 68 32.31 19.03 -12.40
CA LYS A 68 31.90 19.06 -10.99
C LYS A 68 30.60 19.86 -10.81
N TYR A 69 29.48 19.16 -10.54
CA TYR A 69 28.21 19.78 -10.23
C TYR A 69 27.97 19.70 -8.71
N PRO A 70 27.75 20.84 -8.01
CA PRO A 70 27.38 20.83 -6.60
C PRO A 70 26.04 20.12 -6.40
N GLY A 71 25.96 19.30 -5.35
CA GLY A 71 24.80 18.46 -5.06
C GLY A 71 24.87 17.06 -5.67
N ASP A 72 25.74 16.86 -6.68
CA ASP A 72 25.99 15.58 -7.34
C ASP A 72 24.73 14.81 -7.79
N GLY A 73 23.79 15.52 -8.39
CA GLY A 73 22.59 14.89 -8.98
C GLY A 73 21.50 14.47 -7.99
N VAL A 74 21.58 14.90 -6.72
CA VAL A 74 20.51 14.70 -5.76
C VAL A 74 20.41 15.85 -4.76
N VAL A 75 19.21 16.35 -4.54
CA VAL A 75 18.88 17.32 -3.49
C VAL A 75 18.39 16.56 -2.27
N THR A 76 19.06 16.71 -1.14
CA THR A 76 18.76 15.99 0.10
C THR A 76 18.55 16.96 1.26
N GLY A 77 17.64 16.65 2.17
CA GLY A 77 17.39 17.52 3.31
C GLY A 77 16.20 17.07 4.15
N TYR A 78 15.70 17.99 4.94
CA TYR A 78 14.52 17.79 5.78
C TYR A 78 13.68 19.07 5.81
N GLY A 79 12.45 18.93 6.24
CA GLY A 79 11.52 20.04 6.43
C GLY A 79 10.21 19.51 7.00
N THR A 80 9.13 20.24 6.81
CA THR A 80 7.81 19.78 7.27
C THR A 80 6.82 19.58 6.13
N ILE A 81 5.89 18.67 6.35
CA ILE A 81 4.67 18.48 5.54
C ILE A 81 3.50 18.53 6.51
N ASN A 82 2.61 19.52 6.35
CA ASN A 82 1.52 19.79 7.30
C ASN A 82 2.05 19.92 8.75
N GLY A 83 3.16 20.64 8.94
CA GLY A 83 3.81 20.87 10.22
C GLY A 83 4.59 19.69 10.80
N ARG A 84 4.64 18.54 10.14
CA ARG A 84 5.30 17.32 10.61
C ARG A 84 6.64 17.11 9.92
N LEU A 85 7.68 16.76 10.70
CA LEU A 85 9.04 16.51 10.20
C LEU A 85 9.06 15.36 9.18
N VAL A 86 9.71 15.59 8.04
CA VAL A 86 9.94 14.60 7.00
C VAL A 86 11.36 14.77 6.45
N TYR A 87 12.05 13.67 6.21
CA TYR A 87 13.32 13.63 5.51
C TYR A 87 13.09 13.29 4.05
N VAL A 88 13.80 13.99 3.13
CA VAL A 88 13.55 13.89 1.70
C VAL A 88 14.84 13.82 0.90
N PHE A 89 14.78 13.09 -0.20
CA PHE A 89 15.72 13.23 -1.30
C PHE A 89 14.99 13.35 -2.63
N SER A 90 15.52 14.15 -3.54
CA SER A 90 14.98 14.33 -4.89
C SER A 90 16.13 14.23 -5.89
N GLN A 91 16.08 13.20 -6.75
CA GLN A 91 17.11 13.00 -7.78
C GLN A 91 16.94 14.04 -8.89
N ASP A 92 18.08 14.63 -9.28
CA ASP A 92 18.13 15.69 -10.29
C ASP A 92 18.60 15.12 -11.64
N PHE A 93 17.66 14.85 -12.51
CA PHE A 93 17.92 14.30 -13.84
C PHE A 93 18.76 15.25 -14.72
N THR A 94 18.81 16.55 -14.40
CA THR A 94 19.65 17.53 -15.13
C THR A 94 21.13 17.31 -14.92
N VAL A 95 21.53 16.60 -13.85
CA VAL A 95 22.91 16.29 -13.51
C VAL A 95 23.19 14.81 -13.76
N PHE A 96 23.94 14.50 -14.80
CA PHE A 96 24.31 13.13 -15.21
C PHE A 96 23.09 12.16 -15.31
N GLY A 97 21.91 12.68 -15.72
CA GLY A 97 20.69 11.87 -15.78
C GLY A 97 20.23 11.34 -14.43
N GLY A 98 20.53 12.01 -13.32
CA GLY A 98 20.20 11.56 -11.97
C GLY A 98 20.91 10.26 -11.57
N SER A 99 21.96 9.84 -12.29
CA SER A 99 22.65 8.57 -12.03
C SER A 99 23.35 8.56 -10.68
N LEU A 100 23.30 7.40 -10.02
CA LEU A 100 23.85 7.21 -8.68
C LEU A 100 25.38 7.09 -8.72
N SER A 101 26.05 7.99 -8.01
CA SER A 101 27.47 7.93 -7.67
C SER A 101 27.67 7.51 -6.22
N GLU A 102 28.93 7.34 -5.80
CA GLU A 102 29.29 7.15 -4.39
C GLU A 102 28.74 8.28 -3.51
N THR A 103 29.05 9.53 -3.84
CA THR A 103 28.64 10.70 -3.03
C THR A 103 27.15 11.00 -3.09
N HIS A 104 26.50 10.71 -4.20
CA HIS A 104 25.04 10.74 -4.33
C HIS A 104 24.39 9.75 -3.33
N ALA A 105 24.89 8.50 -3.31
CA ALA A 105 24.44 7.48 -2.37
C ALA A 105 24.70 7.87 -0.90
N GLU A 106 25.89 8.37 -0.57
CA GLU A 106 26.24 8.85 0.77
C GLU A 106 25.26 9.93 1.27
N LYS A 107 24.85 10.85 0.39
CA LYS A 107 23.86 11.89 0.74
C LYS A 107 22.50 11.28 1.08
N ILE A 108 22.01 10.34 0.28
CA ILE A 108 20.74 9.64 0.54
C ILE A 108 20.85 8.84 1.85
N CYS A 109 21.91 8.08 2.03
CA CYS A 109 22.15 7.31 3.25
C CYS A 109 22.16 8.19 4.50
N LYS A 110 22.78 9.37 4.42
CA LYS A 110 22.80 10.34 5.52
C LYS A 110 21.39 10.77 5.92
N ILE A 111 20.52 11.06 4.95
CA ILE A 111 19.13 11.43 5.19
C ILE A 111 18.34 10.30 5.85
N MET A 112 18.50 9.08 5.34
CA MET A 112 17.82 7.90 5.89
C MET A 112 18.27 7.60 7.34
N GLU A 113 19.56 7.71 7.63
CA GLU A 113 20.07 7.55 9.00
C GLU A 113 19.53 8.60 9.97
N LEU A 114 19.41 9.86 9.52
CA LEU A 114 18.80 10.91 10.32
C LEU A 114 17.31 10.65 10.55
N ALA A 115 16.60 10.18 9.54
CA ALA A 115 15.19 9.82 9.65
C ALA A 115 14.96 8.71 10.69
N ILE A 116 15.73 7.63 10.63
CA ILE A 116 15.67 6.53 11.62
C ILE A 116 15.97 7.06 13.03
N LYS A 117 17.04 7.86 13.19
CA LYS A 117 17.45 8.39 14.51
C LYS A 117 16.42 9.36 15.11
N ASN A 118 15.68 10.08 14.29
CA ASN A 118 14.70 11.06 14.73
C ASN A 118 13.25 10.52 14.68
N GLY A 119 13.06 9.28 14.24
CA GLY A 119 11.74 8.67 14.13
C GLY A 119 10.79 9.45 13.22
N ALA A 120 11.23 9.78 11.99
CA ALA A 120 10.44 10.56 11.04
C ALA A 120 10.43 9.91 9.64
N PRO A 121 9.34 10.08 8.85
CA PRO A 121 9.21 9.49 7.52
C PRO A 121 10.31 9.91 6.55
N VAL A 122 10.59 9.02 5.57
CA VAL A 122 11.47 9.29 4.42
C VAL A 122 10.63 9.33 3.15
N VAL A 123 10.81 10.37 2.35
CA VAL A 123 10.21 10.48 1.01
C VAL A 123 11.32 10.59 -0.04
N GLY A 124 11.34 9.64 -0.97
CA GLY A 124 12.22 9.64 -2.13
C GLY A 124 11.49 10.04 -3.41
N LEU A 125 11.98 11.07 -4.09
CA LEU A 125 11.52 11.49 -5.41
C LEU A 125 12.55 11.00 -6.44
N ASN A 126 12.23 9.89 -7.11
CA ASN A 126 13.16 9.13 -7.91
C ASN A 126 13.08 9.53 -9.40
N ASP A 127 14.20 9.90 -9.99
CA ASP A 127 14.34 10.28 -11.40
C ASP A 127 15.78 10.00 -11.84
N SER A 128 16.08 8.75 -12.21
CA SER A 128 17.46 8.29 -12.38
C SER A 128 17.62 7.30 -13.53
N GLY A 129 18.66 7.50 -14.31
CA GLY A 129 19.13 6.55 -15.32
C GLY A 129 19.81 5.29 -14.75
N GLY A 130 19.92 5.14 -13.43
CA GLY A 130 20.57 4.00 -12.79
C GLY A 130 21.96 4.31 -12.25
N ALA A 131 22.85 3.31 -12.24
CA ALA A 131 24.23 3.46 -11.77
C ALA A 131 25.04 4.39 -12.70
N ARG A 132 25.88 5.24 -12.10
CA ARG A 132 26.83 6.07 -12.87
C ARG A 132 27.96 5.19 -13.38
N ILE A 133 27.92 4.86 -14.67
CA ILE A 133 28.82 3.87 -15.29
C ILE A 133 30.28 4.27 -15.13
N GLN A 134 30.59 5.57 -15.19
CA GLN A 134 31.92 6.12 -15.06
C GLN A 134 32.57 5.84 -13.69
N GLU A 135 31.80 5.53 -12.67
CA GLU A 135 32.27 5.19 -11.33
C GLU A 135 32.36 3.68 -11.07
N GLY A 136 31.91 2.86 -12.01
CA GLY A 136 32.05 1.39 -11.94
C GLY A 136 31.40 0.78 -10.71
N VAL A 137 32.11 -0.13 -10.03
CA VAL A 137 31.59 -0.90 -8.89
C VAL A 137 31.26 -0.04 -7.67
N VAL A 138 31.84 1.13 -7.53
CA VAL A 138 31.57 2.05 -6.42
C VAL A 138 30.10 2.52 -6.45
N SER A 139 29.57 2.76 -7.65
CA SER A 139 28.17 3.07 -7.85
C SER A 139 27.25 1.92 -7.39
N LEU A 140 27.64 0.66 -7.64
CA LEU A 140 26.89 -0.51 -7.16
C LEU A 140 26.93 -0.62 -5.63
N GLY A 141 28.09 -0.35 -5.02
CA GLY A 141 28.24 -0.26 -3.55
C GLY A 141 27.27 0.76 -2.96
N GLY A 142 27.14 1.93 -3.60
CA GLY A 142 26.21 2.98 -3.18
C GLY A 142 24.75 2.51 -3.18
N TYR A 143 24.31 1.73 -4.18
CA TYR A 143 22.98 1.12 -4.16
C TYR A 143 22.81 0.13 -3.00
N ALA A 144 23.78 -0.74 -2.77
CA ALA A 144 23.74 -1.69 -1.67
C ALA A 144 23.62 -1.00 -0.31
N ASP A 145 24.32 0.11 -0.13
CA ASP A 145 24.24 0.94 1.07
C ASP A 145 22.83 1.53 1.30
N ILE A 146 22.15 1.94 0.24
CA ILE A 146 20.77 2.41 0.30
C ILE A 146 19.82 1.25 0.63
N PHE A 147 19.95 0.09 -0.04
CA PHE A 147 19.09 -1.09 0.22
C PHE A 147 19.19 -1.56 1.67
N TYR A 148 20.39 -1.60 2.22
CA TYR A 148 20.59 -1.92 3.63
C TYR A 148 19.81 -0.98 4.54
N ARG A 149 19.85 0.34 4.27
CA ARG A 149 19.15 1.33 5.07
C ARG A 149 17.62 1.29 4.87
N ASN A 150 17.13 1.02 3.65
CA ASN A 150 15.72 0.75 3.43
C ASN A 150 15.23 -0.41 4.30
N THR A 151 16.00 -1.50 4.35
CA THR A 151 15.67 -2.68 5.16
C THR A 151 15.68 -2.36 6.66
N MET A 152 16.67 -1.60 7.13
CA MET A 152 16.74 -1.19 8.55
C MET A 152 15.63 -0.19 8.94
N ALA A 153 15.16 0.62 8.00
CA ALA A 153 14.07 1.57 8.22
C ALA A 153 12.67 0.92 8.14
N SER A 154 12.57 -0.26 7.51
CA SER A 154 11.30 -0.97 7.30
C SER A 154 10.62 -1.31 8.63
N GLY A 155 9.37 -0.87 8.79
CA GLY A 155 8.61 -1.00 10.02
C GLY A 155 9.08 -0.10 11.18
N VAL A 156 10.08 0.76 10.97
CA VAL A 156 10.56 1.74 11.95
C VAL A 156 10.03 3.14 11.64
N VAL A 157 10.21 3.59 10.42
CA VAL A 157 9.68 4.85 9.91
C VAL A 157 9.00 4.63 8.55
N PRO A 158 7.91 5.32 8.23
CA PRO A 158 7.26 5.22 6.92
C PRO A 158 8.21 5.64 5.79
N GLN A 159 8.25 4.86 4.73
CA GLN A 159 9.07 5.10 3.55
C GLN A 159 8.18 5.19 2.31
N ILE A 160 8.22 6.32 1.61
CA ILE A 160 7.43 6.57 0.39
C ILE A 160 8.36 6.87 -0.76
N SER A 161 8.18 6.18 -1.88
CA SER A 161 8.90 6.42 -3.12
C SER A 161 7.96 6.91 -4.21
N ALA A 162 8.27 8.05 -4.82
CA ALA A 162 7.57 8.53 -6.01
C ALA A 162 8.52 8.49 -7.21
N ILE A 163 8.10 7.81 -8.25
CA ILE A 163 8.87 7.67 -9.48
C ILE A 163 8.44 8.78 -10.44
N MET A 164 9.32 9.74 -10.63
CA MET A 164 9.08 10.98 -11.38
C MET A 164 9.72 10.97 -12.79
N GLY A 165 10.37 9.86 -13.13
CA GLY A 165 11.04 9.69 -14.41
C GLY A 165 11.52 8.25 -14.58
N PRO A 166 12.56 8.00 -15.41
CA PRO A 166 13.18 6.69 -15.50
C PRO A 166 13.67 6.18 -14.15
N CYS A 167 13.48 4.87 -13.90
CA CYS A 167 13.99 4.15 -12.75
C CYS A 167 14.33 2.74 -13.23
N ALA A 168 15.62 2.50 -13.55
CA ALA A 168 16.06 1.29 -14.22
C ALA A 168 17.22 0.59 -13.51
N GLY A 169 17.31 -0.74 -13.69
CA GLY A 169 18.37 -1.55 -13.13
C GLY A 169 18.37 -1.52 -11.59
N GLY A 170 19.51 -1.28 -10.96
CA GLY A 170 19.63 -1.20 -9.50
C GLY A 170 18.70 -0.18 -8.83
N ALA A 171 18.30 0.87 -9.55
CA ALA A 171 17.44 1.92 -9.03
C ALA A 171 16.03 1.44 -8.61
N VAL A 172 15.52 0.32 -9.16
CA VAL A 172 14.15 -0.17 -8.87
C VAL A 172 14.03 -0.86 -7.52
N TYR A 173 15.12 -1.40 -6.97
CA TYR A 173 15.06 -2.21 -5.75
C TYR A 173 14.85 -1.37 -4.49
N SER A 174 15.44 -0.18 -4.40
CA SER A 174 15.18 0.72 -3.26
C SER A 174 13.70 1.07 -3.15
N PRO A 175 13.00 1.58 -4.19
CA PRO A 175 11.56 1.76 -4.13
C PRO A 175 10.78 0.49 -3.78
N ALA A 176 11.18 -0.67 -4.32
CA ALA A 176 10.49 -1.94 -4.08
C ALA A 176 10.54 -2.39 -2.60
N ILE A 177 11.55 -1.95 -1.83
CA ILE A 177 11.63 -2.21 -0.38
C ILE A 177 10.78 -1.22 0.43
N THR A 178 10.48 -0.04 -0.11
CA THR A 178 9.70 0.98 0.60
C THR A 178 8.23 0.59 0.76
N ASP A 179 7.48 1.32 1.58
CA ASP A 179 6.10 0.96 1.93
C ASP A 179 5.12 1.28 0.80
N PHE A 180 5.28 2.43 0.14
CA PHE A 180 4.43 2.88 -0.96
C PHE A 180 5.22 3.39 -2.14
N ILE A 181 4.78 2.98 -3.33
CA ILE A 181 5.32 3.44 -4.62
C ILE A 181 4.24 4.18 -5.38
N LEU A 182 4.53 5.42 -5.78
CA LEU A 182 3.70 6.21 -6.67
C LEU A 182 4.44 6.34 -8.01
N MET A 183 3.72 6.25 -9.13
CA MET A 183 4.31 6.46 -10.46
C MET A 183 3.51 7.50 -11.24
N VAL A 184 4.22 8.34 -11.99
CA VAL A 184 3.59 9.34 -12.86
C VAL A 184 3.39 8.74 -14.25
N GLU A 185 2.17 8.80 -14.75
CA GLU A 185 1.82 8.29 -16.08
C GLU A 185 2.64 8.96 -17.20
N HIS A 186 2.98 8.21 -18.23
CA HIS A 186 3.68 8.64 -19.44
C HIS A 186 5.08 9.23 -19.27
N THR A 187 5.52 9.53 -18.04
CA THR A 187 6.84 10.14 -17.78
C THR A 187 7.72 9.27 -16.89
N SER A 188 7.17 8.34 -16.15
CA SER A 188 7.91 7.44 -15.27
C SER A 188 7.85 5.99 -15.71
N TYR A 189 8.97 5.30 -15.53
CA TYR A 189 9.12 3.89 -15.90
C TYR A 189 9.96 3.16 -14.86
N MET A 190 9.53 1.95 -14.49
CA MET A 190 10.31 1.03 -13.66
C MET A 190 10.52 -0.29 -14.40
N PHE A 191 11.77 -0.72 -14.56
CA PHE A 191 12.10 -2.05 -15.10
C PHE A 191 13.52 -2.46 -14.71
N VAL A 192 13.75 -3.75 -14.57
CA VAL A 192 15.08 -4.30 -14.30
C VAL A 192 16.02 -4.01 -15.47
N THR A 193 15.53 -4.23 -16.70
CA THR A 193 16.24 -3.90 -17.95
C THR A 193 15.27 -3.26 -18.92
N GLY A 194 15.74 -2.26 -19.67
CA GLY A 194 14.91 -1.53 -20.63
C GLY A 194 14.54 -2.31 -21.90
N PRO A 195 13.63 -1.77 -22.73
CA PRO A 195 13.10 -2.44 -23.93
C PRO A 195 14.17 -2.94 -24.91
N ASN A 196 15.29 -2.22 -25.05
CA ASN A 196 16.38 -2.63 -25.95
C ASN A 196 17.05 -3.93 -25.50
N VAL A 197 17.26 -4.12 -24.20
CA VAL A 197 17.84 -5.35 -23.64
C VAL A 197 16.83 -6.49 -23.76
N VAL A 198 15.56 -6.24 -23.44
CA VAL A 198 14.48 -7.23 -23.63
C VAL A 198 14.45 -7.71 -25.07
N LYS A 199 14.45 -6.80 -26.06
CA LYS A 199 14.49 -7.15 -27.48
C LYS A 199 15.71 -8.00 -27.87
N THR A 200 16.87 -7.69 -27.29
CA THR A 200 18.12 -8.44 -27.61
C THR A 200 18.12 -9.84 -27.01
N VAL A 201 17.60 -10.00 -25.78
CA VAL A 201 17.69 -11.25 -25.02
C VAL A 201 16.50 -12.18 -25.27
N THR A 202 15.27 -11.64 -25.22
CA THR A 202 14.04 -12.44 -25.34
C THR A 202 13.35 -12.31 -26.69
N HIS A 203 13.83 -11.40 -27.55
CA HIS A 203 13.25 -11.07 -28.86
C HIS A 203 11.84 -10.43 -28.79
N GLU A 204 11.39 -10.06 -27.60
CA GLU A 204 10.13 -9.33 -27.43
C GLU A 204 10.31 -7.86 -27.83
N VAL A 205 9.32 -7.33 -28.54
CA VAL A 205 9.28 -5.91 -28.92
C VAL A 205 8.22 -5.22 -28.10
N VAL A 206 8.65 -4.40 -27.16
CA VAL A 206 7.77 -3.67 -26.22
C VAL A 206 8.22 -2.22 -26.10
N THR A 207 7.29 -1.32 -25.83
CA THR A 207 7.58 0.07 -25.46
C THR A 207 7.95 0.17 -23.98
N SER A 208 8.52 1.30 -23.55
CA SER A 208 8.79 1.55 -22.12
C SER A 208 7.50 1.54 -21.30
N GLU A 209 6.41 2.09 -21.86
CA GLU A 209 5.10 2.13 -21.20
C GLU A 209 4.50 0.73 -21.01
N GLU A 210 4.54 -0.10 -22.04
CA GLU A 210 4.06 -1.47 -21.98
C GLU A 210 4.88 -2.36 -21.05
N LEU A 211 6.20 -2.16 -21.00
CA LEU A 211 7.11 -2.94 -20.16
C LEU A 211 7.00 -2.56 -18.68
N GLY A 212 7.01 -1.27 -18.37
CA GLY A 212 7.13 -0.80 -16.99
C GLY A 212 6.60 0.61 -16.75
N GLY A 213 5.56 1.04 -17.47
CA GLY A 213 4.85 2.29 -17.20
C GLY A 213 3.95 2.21 -15.97
N ALA A 214 3.46 3.36 -15.52
CA ALA A 214 2.64 3.48 -14.32
C ALA A 214 1.41 2.57 -14.34
N ASN A 215 0.64 2.58 -15.44
CA ASN A 215 -0.56 1.76 -15.58
C ASN A 215 -0.26 0.26 -15.67
N THR A 216 0.86 -0.13 -16.30
CA THR A 216 1.29 -1.53 -16.33
C THR A 216 1.60 -2.05 -14.93
N HIS A 217 2.31 -1.28 -14.13
CA HIS A 217 2.62 -1.65 -12.76
C HIS A 217 1.42 -1.53 -11.82
N ALA A 218 0.50 -0.61 -12.07
CA ALA A 218 -0.72 -0.47 -11.27
C ALA A 218 -1.72 -1.63 -11.50
N SER A 219 -1.81 -2.19 -12.73
CA SER A 219 -2.85 -3.18 -13.05
C SER A 219 -2.33 -4.62 -13.16
N LYS A 220 -1.08 -4.82 -13.63
CA LYS A 220 -0.55 -6.17 -13.92
C LYS A 220 0.36 -6.71 -12.83
N SER A 221 1.32 -5.92 -12.36
CA SER A 221 2.33 -6.41 -11.41
C SER A 221 2.04 -6.06 -9.94
N GLY A 222 1.22 -5.03 -9.70
CA GLY A 222 0.97 -4.52 -8.35
C GLY A 222 2.19 -3.86 -7.69
N VAL A 223 3.23 -3.50 -8.44
CA VAL A 223 4.39 -2.78 -7.91
C VAL A 223 4.01 -1.36 -7.53
N THR A 224 3.18 -0.70 -8.33
CA THR A 224 2.73 0.67 -8.10
C THR A 224 1.44 0.68 -7.29
N HIS A 225 1.46 1.41 -6.19
CA HIS A 225 0.29 1.60 -5.31
C HIS A 225 -0.66 2.68 -5.85
N PHE A 226 -0.11 3.70 -6.54
CA PHE A 226 -0.86 4.81 -7.13
C PHE A 226 -0.27 5.19 -8.48
N ALA A 227 -1.04 5.04 -9.56
CA ALA A 227 -0.76 5.66 -10.84
C ALA A 227 -1.31 7.09 -10.82
N CYS A 228 -0.47 8.08 -11.08
CA CYS A 228 -0.79 9.49 -10.93
C CYS A 228 -0.70 10.19 -12.30
N ALA A 229 -1.71 10.95 -12.66
CA ALA A 229 -1.78 11.63 -13.96
C ALA A 229 -0.63 12.63 -14.19
N ASN A 230 -0.05 13.19 -13.13
CA ASN A 230 1.07 14.13 -13.19
C ASN A 230 1.83 14.19 -11.84
N GLU A 231 2.97 14.88 -11.83
CA GLU A 231 3.82 15.00 -10.64
C GLU A 231 3.13 15.74 -9.48
N ILE A 232 2.28 16.72 -9.75
CA ILE A 232 1.53 17.44 -8.69
C ILE A 232 0.53 16.52 -8.01
N THR A 233 -0.18 15.70 -8.78
CA THR A 233 -1.10 14.69 -8.22
C THR A 233 -0.32 13.67 -7.35
N ALA A 234 0.85 13.22 -7.79
CA ALA A 234 1.69 12.34 -6.98
C ALA A 234 2.13 12.99 -5.66
N ILE A 235 2.53 14.26 -5.70
CA ILE A 235 2.89 15.04 -4.50
C ILE A 235 1.69 15.18 -3.54
N GLN A 236 0.49 15.43 -4.07
CA GLN A 236 -0.73 15.50 -3.26
C GLN A 236 -1.03 14.15 -2.58
N HIS A 237 -0.89 13.04 -3.30
CA HIS A 237 -1.05 11.70 -2.71
C HIS A 237 -0.01 11.40 -1.62
N ILE A 238 1.25 11.85 -1.77
CA ILE A 238 2.26 11.73 -0.71
C ILE A 238 1.79 12.46 0.55
N LYS A 239 1.34 13.72 0.43
CA LYS A 239 0.83 14.50 1.56
C LYS A 239 -0.39 13.84 2.21
N GLN A 240 -1.28 13.30 1.40
CA GLN A 240 -2.48 12.60 1.87
C GLN A 240 -2.10 11.30 2.60
N LEU A 241 -1.23 10.46 2.03
CA LEU A 241 -0.71 9.25 2.68
C LEU A 241 -0.13 9.56 4.06
N LEU A 242 0.78 10.54 4.14
CA LEU A 242 1.42 10.95 5.39
C LEU A 242 0.39 11.42 6.43
N SER A 243 -0.76 11.95 6.03
CA SER A 243 -1.81 12.38 6.96
C SER A 243 -2.47 11.21 7.71
N TYR A 244 -2.44 10.00 7.14
CA TYR A 244 -2.99 8.79 7.77
C TYR A 244 -1.98 8.05 8.65
N MET A 245 -0.68 8.34 8.52
CA MET A 245 0.41 7.60 9.14
C MET A 245 0.96 8.32 10.39
N PRO A 246 1.47 7.58 11.39
CA PRO A 246 2.27 8.17 12.47
C PRO A 246 3.63 8.64 11.96
N GLN A 247 4.44 9.25 12.84
CA GLN A 247 5.82 9.60 12.53
C GLN A 247 6.72 8.36 12.44
N ASN A 248 6.46 7.37 13.28
CA ASN A 248 7.25 6.15 13.40
C ASN A 248 6.42 5.03 14.06
N CYS A 249 7.00 3.87 14.27
CA CYS A 249 6.33 2.70 14.84
C CYS A 249 5.94 2.82 16.33
N GLU A 250 6.46 3.81 17.06
CA GLU A 250 6.11 4.05 18.46
C GLU A 250 4.91 5.02 18.62
N ASP A 251 4.65 5.83 17.59
CA ASP A 251 3.61 6.84 17.61
C ASP A 251 2.26 6.30 17.12
N LYS A 252 1.21 7.05 17.39
CA LYS A 252 -0.12 6.87 16.77
C LYS A 252 -0.31 7.87 15.63
N ALA A 253 -1.09 7.49 14.62
CA ALA A 253 -1.47 8.39 13.54
C ALA A 253 -2.22 9.63 14.08
N PRO A 254 -2.02 10.81 13.46
CA PRO A 254 -2.67 12.03 13.92
C PRO A 254 -4.20 11.91 13.78
N ALA A 255 -4.92 12.30 14.83
CA ALA A 255 -6.37 12.43 14.78
C ALA A 255 -6.76 13.77 14.17
N MET A 256 -7.87 13.77 13.43
CA MET A 256 -8.52 14.97 12.93
C MET A 256 -9.64 15.39 13.89
N PRO A 257 -9.99 16.68 13.96
CA PRO A 257 -11.17 17.12 14.69
C PRO A 257 -12.41 16.35 14.24
N TYR A 258 -13.20 15.91 15.19
CA TYR A 258 -14.44 15.18 14.96
C TYR A 258 -15.50 15.64 15.95
N GLU A 259 -16.66 16.00 15.43
CA GLU A 259 -17.84 16.32 16.24
C GLU A 259 -18.84 15.18 16.09
N PRO A 260 -19.23 14.49 17.18
CA PRO A 260 -20.22 13.42 17.13
C PRO A 260 -21.55 13.92 16.56
N THR A 261 -22.09 13.19 15.60
CA THR A 261 -23.40 13.44 14.97
C THR A 261 -24.30 12.23 15.21
N ASN A 262 -25.43 12.16 14.51
CA ASN A 262 -26.17 10.90 14.45
C ASN A 262 -25.34 9.86 13.67
N GLU A 263 -24.85 8.84 14.35
CA GLU A 263 -23.99 7.79 13.78
C GLU A 263 -24.76 6.60 13.20
N LEU A 264 -26.09 6.62 13.31
CA LEU A 264 -26.92 5.66 12.61
C LEU A 264 -26.92 5.95 11.10
N ARG A 265 -26.92 4.89 10.31
CA ARG A 265 -26.93 4.94 8.83
C ARG A 265 -28.04 4.06 8.29
N PRO A 266 -29.31 4.55 8.29
CA PRO A 266 -30.46 3.76 7.83
C PRO A 266 -30.29 3.22 6.41
N GLU A 267 -29.54 3.92 5.56
CA GLU A 267 -29.28 3.55 4.17
C GLU A 267 -28.58 2.18 4.05
N LEU A 268 -27.85 1.75 5.07
CA LEU A 268 -27.19 0.46 5.10
C LEU A 268 -28.17 -0.72 5.19
N ASN A 269 -29.38 -0.52 5.67
CA ASN A 269 -30.37 -1.60 5.78
C ASN A 269 -30.80 -2.14 4.40
N ASP A 270 -30.76 -1.30 3.38
CA ASP A 270 -31.18 -1.63 2.02
C ASP A 270 -30.02 -1.67 1.01
N ILE A 271 -28.76 -1.58 1.49
CA ILE A 271 -27.58 -1.44 0.61
C ILE A 271 -27.23 -2.75 -0.11
N LEU A 272 -27.55 -3.90 0.49
CA LEU A 272 -27.28 -5.19 -0.12
C LEU A 272 -28.42 -5.59 -1.05
N PRO A 273 -28.12 -6.16 -2.23
CA PRO A 273 -29.14 -6.74 -3.09
C PRO A 273 -29.89 -7.88 -2.39
N GLU A 274 -31.23 -7.97 -2.64
CA GLU A 274 -32.05 -9.08 -2.12
C GLU A 274 -31.58 -10.45 -2.60
N ALA A 275 -31.14 -10.53 -3.87
CA ALA A 275 -30.60 -11.77 -4.43
C ALA A 275 -29.16 -12.00 -3.97
N ALA A 276 -28.93 -13.10 -3.25
CA ALA A 276 -27.62 -13.45 -2.68
C ALA A 276 -26.46 -13.58 -3.69
N LEU A 277 -26.77 -13.81 -4.97
CA LEU A 277 -25.78 -13.91 -6.04
C LEU A 277 -25.57 -12.58 -6.80
N GLN A 278 -26.39 -11.57 -6.55
CA GLN A 278 -26.24 -10.28 -7.21
C GLN A 278 -25.01 -9.55 -6.63
N PRO A 279 -24.06 -9.10 -7.50
CA PRO A 279 -22.92 -8.34 -7.04
C PRO A 279 -23.31 -6.92 -6.60
N TYR A 280 -22.50 -6.34 -5.71
CA TYR A 280 -22.57 -4.93 -5.31
C TYR A 280 -21.16 -4.40 -5.11
N ASP A 281 -20.96 -3.09 -5.12
CA ASP A 281 -19.68 -2.46 -4.85
C ASP A 281 -19.51 -2.20 -3.34
N VAL A 282 -18.56 -2.87 -2.70
CA VAL A 282 -18.29 -2.71 -1.26
C VAL A 282 -17.86 -1.29 -0.89
N ARG A 283 -17.40 -0.48 -1.87
CA ARG A 283 -17.04 0.93 -1.64
C ARG A 283 -18.25 1.76 -1.19
N GLU A 284 -19.46 1.39 -1.61
CA GLU A 284 -20.70 2.03 -1.15
C GLU A 284 -20.89 1.78 0.35
N VAL A 285 -20.71 0.54 0.82
CA VAL A 285 -20.74 0.20 2.25
C VAL A 285 -19.68 0.99 3.01
N ILE A 286 -18.43 0.98 2.51
CA ILE A 286 -17.32 1.72 3.13
C ILE A 286 -17.67 3.20 3.31
N THR A 287 -18.23 3.84 2.27
CA THR A 287 -18.57 5.27 2.30
C THR A 287 -19.54 5.64 3.43
N HIS A 288 -20.49 4.76 3.74
CA HIS A 288 -21.43 4.97 4.85
C HIS A 288 -20.82 4.71 6.24
N LEU A 289 -19.77 3.92 6.31
CA LEU A 289 -19.13 3.57 7.58
C LEU A 289 -18.08 4.59 8.06
N ILE A 290 -17.43 5.29 7.15
CA ILE A 290 -16.28 6.17 7.43
C ILE A 290 -16.68 7.65 7.48
N ASP A 291 -15.74 8.51 7.87
CA ASP A 291 -15.91 9.95 7.79
C ASP A 291 -15.93 10.39 6.32
N THR A 292 -16.84 11.29 5.98
CA THR A 292 -17.10 11.69 4.59
C THR A 292 -15.83 12.16 3.87
N GLY A 293 -15.58 11.59 2.68
CA GLY A 293 -14.44 11.95 1.84
C GLY A 293 -13.07 11.50 2.34
N SER A 294 -13.03 10.67 3.39
CA SER A 294 -11.77 10.25 4.00
C SER A 294 -11.17 8.97 3.40
N PHE A 295 -11.79 8.34 2.41
CA PHE A 295 -11.26 7.09 1.84
C PHE A 295 -10.13 7.34 0.85
N LEU A 296 -8.97 6.73 1.11
CA LEU A 296 -7.82 6.67 0.21
C LEU A 296 -7.56 5.21 -0.15
N GLU A 297 -8.09 4.78 -1.29
CA GLU A 297 -7.90 3.41 -1.78
C GLU A 297 -6.47 3.21 -2.30
N VAL A 298 -5.85 2.10 -1.89
CA VAL A 298 -4.50 1.69 -2.28
C VAL A 298 -4.60 0.54 -3.27
N HIS A 299 -3.77 0.51 -4.31
CA HIS A 299 -3.81 -0.52 -5.36
C HIS A 299 -5.20 -0.66 -6.01
N LYS A 300 -5.84 0.46 -6.33
CA LYS A 300 -7.21 0.45 -6.87
C LYS A 300 -7.37 -0.46 -8.09
N ASP A 301 -6.38 -0.44 -8.99
CA ASP A 301 -6.43 -1.14 -10.28
C ASP A 301 -5.75 -2.52 -10.26
N PHE A 302 -5.28 -2.99 -9.08
CA PHE A 302 -4.67 -4.30 -8.90
C PHE A 302 -5.49 -5.17 -7.97
N ALA A 303 -5.74 -6.43 -8.36
CA ALA A 303 -6.51 -7.39 -7.58
C ALA A 303 -7.82 -6.77 -7.05
N GLU A 304 -8.68 -6.34 -7.98
CA GLU A 304 -9.89 -5.58 -7.70
C GLU A 304 -10.94 -6.34 -6.87
N ASN A 305 -10.80 -7.67 -6.75
CA ASN A 305 -11.61 -8.54 -5.90
C ASN A 305 -11.38 -8.32 -4.38
N ILE A 306 -10.40 -7.51 -4.00
CA ILE A 306 -10.22 -7.00 -2.63
C ILE A 306 -9.89 -5.51 -2.64
N VAL A 307 -10.54 -4.76 -1.78
CA VAL A 307 -10.31 -3.33 -1.56
C VAL A 307 -9.48 -3.14 -0.31
N VAL A 308 -8.38 -2.40 -0.41
CA VAL A 308 -7.60 -1.97 0.75
C VAL A 308 -7.39 -0.46 0.69
N GLY A 309 -7.35 0.20 1.83
CA GLY A 309 -7.14 1.65 1.86
C GLY A 309 -7.20 2.23 3.26
N PHE A 310 -6.80 3.48 3.35
CA PHE A 310 -6.90 4.25 4.58
C PHE A 310 -8.20 5.04 4.62
N ALA A 311 -8.76 5.19 5.82
CA ALA A 311 -9.92 6.02 6.05
C ALA A 311 -9.83 6.67 7.45
N ARG A 312 -10.83 7.49 7.75
CA ARG A 312 -11.03 8.00 9.11
C ARG A 312 -12.38 7.53 9.66
N LEU A 313 -12.36 7.17 10.91
CA LEU A 313 -13.56 6.85 11.67
C LEU A 313 -13.53 7.68 12.96
N ALA A 314 -14.50 8.57 13.11
CA ALA A 314 -14.52 9.55 14.19
C ALA A 314 -13.17 10.31 14.34
N GLY A 315 -12.64 10.81 13.21
CA GLY A 315 -11.39 11.54 13.10
C GLY A 315 -10.11 10.71 13.19
N ARG A 316 -10.17 9.41 13.53
CA ARG A 316 -9.01 8.54 13.72
C ARG A 316 -8.71 7.73 12.47
N SER A 317 -7.43 7.60 12.14
CA SER A 317 -7.00 6.76 11.01
C SER A 317 -7.26 5.28 11.26
N ILE A 318 -7.83 4.61 10.27
CA ILE A 318 -8.01 3.16 10.21
C ILE A 318 -7.58 2.64 8.86
N GLY A 319 -7.13 1.38 8.80
CA GLY A 319 -6.95 0.61 7.57
C GLY A 319 -8.19 -0.23 7.29
N ILE A 320 -8.62 -0.26 6.06
CA ILE A 320 -9.77 -1.06 5.60
C ILE A 320 -9.26 -2.19 4.71
N VAL A 321 -9.79 -3.40 4.95
CA VAL A 321 -9.60 -4.57 4.08
C VAL A 321 -10.99 -5.15 3.82
N ALA A 322 -11.45 -5.13 2.57
CA ALA A 322 -12.80 -5.53 2.23
C ALA A 322 -12.84 -6.42 0.98
N ASN A 323 -13.58 -7.53 1.04
CA ASN A 323 -13.87 -8.29 -0.18
C ASN A 323 -14.74 -7.45 -1.11
N GLN A 324 -14.49 -7.53 -2.43
CA GLN A 324 -15.24 -6.78 -3.44
C GLN A 324 -16.10 -7.71 -4.30
N PRO A 325 -17.39 -7.87 -3.96
CA PRO A 325 -18.28 -8.80 -4.66
C PRO A 325 -18.52 -8.44 -6.13
N ALA A 326 -18.29 -7.19 -6.53
CA ALA A 326 -18.41 -6.78 -7.94
C ALA A 326 -17.33 -7.40 -8.83
N PHE A 327 -16.21 -7.86 -8.25
CA PHE A 327 -15.10 -8.49 -8.99
C PHE A 327 -14.87 -9.91 -8.47
N LEU A 328 -14.92 -10.90 -9.36
CA LEU A 328 -14.74 -12.31 -9.03
C LEU A 328 -15.57 -12.75 -7.79
N ALA A 329 -16.76 -12.17 -7.58
CA ALA A 329 -17.61 -12.41 -6.42
C ALA A 329 -16.92 -12.23 -5.05
N GLY A 330 -15.82 -11.48 -4.97
CA GLY A 330 -15.06 -11.26 -3.74
C GLY A 330 -14.20 -12.44 -3.27
N VAL A 331 -13.97 -13.47 -4.12
CA VAL A 331 -13.09 -14.60 -3.78
C VAL A 331 -11.66 -14.12 -3.46
N LEU A 332 -10.94 -14.89 -2.64
CA LEU A 332 -9.52 -14.69 -2.46
C LEU A 332 -8.73 -15.44 -3.55
N ASP A 333 -7.83 -14.75 -4.22
CA ASP A 333 -6.85 -15.31 -5.13
C ASP A 333 -5.42 -14.97 -4.68
N ARG A 334 -4.41 -15.41 -5.43
CA ARG A 334 -3.00 -15.14 -5.08
C ARG A 334 -2.69 -13.66 -4.98
N ASN A 335 -3.24 -12.83 -5.86
CA ASN A 335 -2.94 -11.40 -5.94
C ASN A 335 -3.66 -10.62 -4.82
N SER A 336 -4.95 -10.89 -4.59
CA SER A 336 -5.71 -10.28 -3.51
C SER A 336 -5.16 -10.64 -2.13
N SER A 337 -4.73 -11.90 -1.96
CA SER A 337 -4.09 -12.35 -0.72
C SER A 337 -2.77 -11.60 -0.45
N THR A 338 -1.93 -11.42 -1.48
CA THR A 338 -0.65 -10.69 -1.34
C THR A 338 -0.88 -9.19 -1.10
N LYS A 339 -1.81 -8.56 -1.85
CA LYS A 339 -2.20 -7.16 -1.68
C LYS A 339 -2.66 -6.89 -0.25
N ALA A 340 -3.60 -7.68 0.23
CA ALA A 340 -4.14 -7.52 1.59
C ALA A 340 -3.09 -7.81 2.67
N ALA A 341 -2.29 -8.87 2.53
CA ALA A 341 -1.23 -9.21 3.49
C ALA A 341 -0.22 -8.08 3.66
N ARG A 342 0.24 -7.47 2.56
CA ARG A 342 1.17 -6.34 2.60
C ARG A 342 0.56 -5.14 3.31
N PHE A 343 -0.70 -4.83 3.03
CA PHE A 343 -1.42 -3.72 3.65
C PHE A 343 -1.65 -3.93 5.14
N VAL A 344 -2.08 -5.13 5.56
CA VAL A 344 -2.25 -5.50 6.98
C VAL A 344 -0.94 -5.36 7.75
N ARG A 345 0.18 -5.85 7.20
CA ARG A 345 1.49 -5.72 7.85
C ARG A 345 1.93 -4.27 7.98
N PHE A 346 1.68 -3.44 6.97
CA PHE A 346 1.95 -2.00 7.06
C PHE A 346 1.15 -1.37 8.20
N CYS A 347 -0.17 -1.61 8.25
CA CYS A 347 -1.03 -1.06 9.30
C CYS A 347 -0.57 -1.49 10.71
N ASP A 348 -0.20 -2.78 10.87
CA ASP A 348 0.31 -3.29 12.15
C ASP A 348 1.65 -2.64 12.53
N SER A 349 2.58 -2.50 11.59
CA SER A 349 3.88 -1.86 11.84
C SER A 349 3.76 -0.41 12.30
N PHE A 350 2.68 0.28 11.93
CA PHE A 350 2.50 1.71 12.21
C PHE A 350 1.25 2.01 13.05
N ASN A 351 0.84 1.09 13.90
CA ASN A 351 -0.24 1.28 14.88
C ASN A 351 -1.57 1.78 14.30
N ILE A 352 -1.89 1.37 13.07
CA ILE A 352 -3.14 1.74 12.39
C ILE A 352 -4.16 0.60 12.59
N PRO A 353 -5.26 0.84 13.32
CA PRO A 353 -6.31 -0.16 13.54
C PRO A 353 -6.94 -0.64 12.22
N LEU A 354 -7.40 -1.89 12.18
CA LEU A 354 -7.93 -2.54 11.00
C LEU A 354 -9.44 -2.80 11.11
N LEU A 355 -10.17 -2.37 10.09
CA LEU A 355 -11.55 -2.76 9.82
C LEU A 355 -11.58 -3.74 8.65
N VAL A 356 -12.12 -4.92 8.87
CA VAL A 356 -12.35 -5.93 7.83
C VAL A 356 -13.84 -5.98 7.50
N ILE A 357 -14.18 -5.89 6.22
CA ILE A 357 -15.56 -6.07 5.73
C ILE A 357 -15.55 -7.34 4.90
N GLU A 358 -16.29 -8.33 5.37
CA GLU A 358 -16.22 -9.68 4.82
C GLU A 358 -17.47 -10.03 4.01
N ASP A 359 -17.27 -10.38 2.74
CA ASP A 359 -18.21 -11.05 1.86
C ASP A 359 -17.41 -11.95 0.91
N VAL A 360 -17.04 -13.14 1.40
CA VAL A 360 -16.10 -14.05 0.72
C VAL A 360 -16.68 -15.44 0.53
N PRO A 361 -16.85 -15.90 -0.72
CA PRO A 361 -17.35 -17.26 -0.99
C PRO A 361 -16.26 -18.35 -0.90
N GLY A 362 -15.00 -17.98 -0.72
CA GLY A 362 -13.88 -18.91 -0.63
C GLY A 362 -12.62 -18.42 -1.33
N PHE A 363 -11.66 -19.33 -1.50
CA PHE A 363 -10.50 -19.13 -2.38
C PHE A 363 -10.85 -19.52 -3.83
N LEU A 364 -10.27 -18.82 -4.79
CA LEU A 364 -10.46 -19.10 -6.23
C LEU A 364 -9.86 -20.46 -6.58
N PRO A 365 -10.66 -21.42 -7.07
CA PRO A 365 -10.15 -22.71 -7.49
C PRO A 365 -9.54 -22.65 -8.89
N GLY A 366 -8.74 -23.65 -9.24
CA GLY A 366 -8.25 -23.86 -10.60
C GLY A 366 -6.74 -24.05 -10.67
N THR A 367 -6.30 -24.70 -11.76
CA THR A 367 -4.88 -25.04 -11.97
C THR A 367 -3.99 -23.80 -12.02
N ASP A 368 -4.46 -22.69 -12.60
CA ASP A 368 -3.69 -21.44 -12.59
C ASP A 368 -3.39 -20.97 -11.16
N GLN A 369 -4.36 -21.03 -10.27
CA GLN A 369 -4.17 -20.62 -8.87
C GLN A 369 -3.25 -21.60 -8.13
N GLU A 370 -3.49 -22.90 -8.26
CA GLU A 370 -2.70 -23.93 -7.58
C GLU A 370 -1.22 -23.91 -8.03
N TRP A 371 -0.98 -23.84 -9.34
CA TRP A 371 0.39 -23.82 -9.89
C TRP A 371 1.12 -22.49 -9.64
N ASN A 372 0.40 -21.42 -9.41
CA ASN A 372 0.95 -20.11 -9.05
C ASN A 372 0.89 -19.84 -7.53
N ALA A 373 0.93 -20.92 -6.73
CA ALA A 373 1.13 -20.88 -5.28
C ALA A 373 0.03 -20.15 -4.48
N ILE A 374 -1.25 -20.37 -4.82
CA ILE A 374 -2.38 -19.82 -4.03
C ILE A 374 -2.27 -20.21 -2.56
N ILE A 375 -1.83 -21.42 -2.24
CA ILE A 375 -1.67 -21.93 -0.87
C ILE A 375 -0.69 -21.04 -0.09
N THR A 376 0.49 -20.79 -0.64
CA THR A 376 1.51 -19.93 0.00
C THR A 376 1.06 -18.48 0.08
N ASN A 377 0.45 -17.95 -1.00
CA ASN A 377 -0.03 -16.57 -1.03
C ASN A 377 -1.21 -16.34 -0.09
N GLY A 378 -2.15 -17.29 0.00
CA GLY A 378 -3.23 -17.27 1.00
C GLY A 378 -2.71 -17.34 2.44
N ALA A 379 -1.68 -18.16 2.66
CA ALA A 379 -1.01 -18.25 3.96
C ALA A 379 -0.32 -16.94 4.38
N LYS A 380 0.12 -16.08 3.44
CA LYS A 380 0.65 -14.74 3.77
C LYS A 380 -0.40 -13.86 4.45
N LEU A 381 -1.63 -13.87 3.93
CA LEU A 381 -2.72 -13.07 4.50
C LEU A 381 -3.12 -13.60 5.88
N LEU A 382 -3.26 -14.92 6.02
CA LEU A 382 -3.50 -15.57 7.31
C LEU A 382 -2.41 -15.21 8.32
N TYR A 383 -1.15 -15.33 7.93
CA TYR A 383 0.00 -14.99 8.78
C TYR A 383 -0.04 -13.52 9.21
N ALA A 384 -0.30 -12.60 8.27
CA ALA A 384 -0.34 -11.17 8.54
C ALA A 384 -1.40 -10.83 9.60
N PHE A 385 -2.61 -11.38 9.48
CA PHE A 385 -3.64 -11.19 10.49
C PHE A 385 -3.32 -11.86 11.83
N CYS A 386 -2.81 -13.10 11.84
CA CYS A 386 -2.44 -13.76 13.08
C CYS A 386 -1.34 -13.03 13.86
N GLU A 387 -0.39 -12.41 13.17
CA GLU A 387 0.73 -11.69 13.78
C GLU A 387 0.35 -10.28 14.25
N ALA A 388 -0.68 -9.67 13.64
CA ALA A 388 -1.05 -8.28 13.88
C ALA A 388 -1.51 -8.03 15.32
N THR A 389 -0.98 -6.96 15.91
CA THR A 389 -1.17 -6.55 17.31
C THR A 389 -2.15 -5.38 17.46
N VAL A 390 -2.40 -4.63 16.39
CA VAL A 390 -3.35 -3.50 16.38
C VAL A 390 -4.79 -3.95 16.64
N PRO A 391 -5.70 -3.04 17.06
CA PRO A 391 -7.13 -3.33 17.09
C PRO A 391 -7.64 -3.84 15.73
N ARG A 392 -8.35 -4.96 15.74
CA ARG A 392 -8.87 -5.62 14.53
C ARG A 392 -10.34 -5.97 14.70
N ILE A 393 -11.18 -5.39 13.88
CA ILE A 393 -12.64 -5.58 13.91
C ILE A 393 -13.10 -6.10 12.57
N THR A 394 -13.98 -7.11 12.58
CA THR A 394 -14.60 -7.66 11.37
C THR A 394 -16.10 -7.41 11.37
N VAL A 395 -16.63 -7.04 10.21
CA VAL A 395 -18.07 -6.99 9.93
C VAL A 395 -18.35 -7.95 8.78
N ILE A 396 -19.09 -9.01 9.06
CA ILE A 396 -19.54 -9.97 8.03
C ILE A 396 -20.86 -9.48 7.47
N THR A 397 -20.86 -9.05 6.23
CA THR A 397 -22.03 -8.47 5.58
C THR A 397 -22.91 -9.52 4.90
N ARG A 398 -22.29 -10.55 4.29
CA ARG A 398 -23.03 -11.59 3.56
C ARG A 398 -22.32 -12.94 3.66
N LYS A 399 -21.48 -13.33 2.70
CA LYS A 399 -20.84 -14.65 2.67
C LYS A 399 -19.57 -14.70 3.51
N ALA A 400 -19.38 -15.79 4.22
CA ALA A 400 -18.14 -16.10 4.95
C ALA A 400 -17.93 -17.61 4.93
N TYR A 401 -17.33 -18.14 3.85
CA TYR A 401 -17.30 -19.58 3.60
C TYR A 401 -15.90 -20.19 3.70
N GLY A 402 -15.86 -21.36 4.34
CA GLY A 402 -14.70 -22.22 4.40
C GLY A 402 -13.48 -21.56 5.05
N GLY A 403 -12.28 -21.92 4.60
CA GLY A 403 -11.04 -21.33 5.13
C GLY A 403 -10.88 -19.83 4.87
N ALA A 404 -11.60 -19.27 3.91
CA ALA A 404 -11.56 -17.82 3.67
C ALA A 404 -12.21 -17.03 4.80
N TYR A 405 -13.27 -17.56 5.43
CA TYR A 405 -13.82 -17.02 6.68
C TYR A 405 -12.74 -16.88 7.77
N ASP A 406 -11.92 -17.91 7.96
CA ASP A 406 -10.85 -17.84 8.95
C ASP A 406 -9.82 -16.78 8.59
N VAL A 407 -9.39 -16.75 7.31
CA VAL A 407 -8.33 -15.87 6.81
C VAL A 407 -8.74 -14.40 6.87
N MET A 408 -10.02 -14.07 6.65
CA MET A 408 -10.53 -12.69 6.69
C MET A 408 -10.76 -12.17 8.12
N ASN A 409 -9.78 -12.42 8.99
CA ASN A 409 -9.75 -11.91 10.36
C ASN A 409 -10.88 -12.45 11.24
N SER A 410 -11.07 -13.78 11.26
CA SER A 410 -12.01 -14.40 12.19
C SER A 410 -11.57 -14.24 13.66
N LYS A 411 -12.51 -14.41 14.58
CA LYS A 411 -12.24 -14.40 16.02
C LYS A 411 -11.20 -15.48 16.40
N HIS A 412 -11.17 -16.59 15.69
CA HIS A 412 -10.25 -17.73 15.94
C HIS A 412 -8.79 -17.39 15.71
N ILE A 413 -8.49 -16.45 14.82
CA ILE A 413 -7.13 -15.97 14.57
C ILE A 413 -6.80 -14.66 15.32
N GLY A 414 -7.62 -14.31 16.31
CA GLY A 414 -7.34 -13.23 17.24
C GLY A 414 -7.95 -11.88 16.87
N ALA A 415 -9.00 -11.82 16.06
CA ALA A 415 -9.80 -10.60 15.92
C ALA A 415 -10.41 -10.21 17.27
N ASP A 416 -10.45 -8.91 17.55
CA ASP A 416 -10.93 -8.39 18.84
C ASP A 416 -12.45 -8.38 18.93
N MET A 417 -13.12 -7.98 17.83
CA MET A 417 -14.57 -7.95 17.72
C MET A 417 -15.00 -8.43 16.35
N ASN A 418 -16.02 -9.30 16.33
CA ASN A 418 -16.66 -9.78 15.11
C ASN A 418 -18.14 -9.49 15.14
N PHE A 419 -18.60 -8.62 14.26
CA PHE A 419 -20.00 -8.32 14.03
C PHE A 419 -20.49 -9.04 12.78
N ALA A 420 -21.76 -9.38 12.76
CA ALA A 420 -22.41 -9.92 11.56
C ALA A 420 -23.74 -9.19 11.31
N TRP A 421 -24.07 -8.96 10.04
CA TRP A 421 -25.41 -8.55 9.66
C TRP A 421 -26.36 -9.74 9.64
N PRO A 422 -27.68 -9.54 9.74
CA PRO A 422 -28.66 -10.64 9.63
C PRO A 422 -28.58 -11.41 8.30
N SER A 423 -28.08 -10.76 7.25
CA SER A 423 -27.81 -11.34 5.92
C SER A 423 -26.54 -12.20 5.85
N ALA A 424 -25.77 -12.30 6.93
CA ALA A 424 -24.53 -13.06 6.92
C ALA A 424 -24.77 -14.57 6.83
N GLU A 425 -23.99 -15.24 5.99
CA GLU A 425 -24.00 -16.69 5.81
C GLU A 425 -22.62 -17.24 6.21
N ILE A 426 -22.52 -17.82 7.41
CA ILE A 426 -21.25 -18.31 7.96
C ILE A 426 -21.28 -19.84 7.95
N ALA A 427 -20.56 -20.47 7.02
CA ALA A 427 -20.63 -21.91 6.79
C ALA A 427 -19.34 -22.48 6.17
N VAL A 428 -19.21 -23.81 6.20
CA VAL A 428 -18.08 -24.50 5.54
C VAL A 428 -18.10 -24.29 4.03
N MET A 429 -19.30 -24.21 3.44
CA MET A 429 -19.53 -23.94 2.02
C MET A 429 -20.96 -23.45 1.79
N GLY A 430 -21.24 -22.89 0.62
CA GLY A 430 -22.58 -22.46 0.27
C GLY A 430 -23.60 -23.61 0.28
N ALA A 431 -24.84 -23.30 0.64
CA ALA A 431 -25.90 -24.28 0.87
C ALA A 431 -26.13 -25.24 -0.31
N LYS A 432 -26.00 -24.73 -1.53
CA LYS A 432 -26.12 -25.52 -2.77
C LYS A 432 -25.16 -26.71 -2.82
N GLY A 433 -23.87 -26.44 -2.67
CA GLY A 433 -22.84 -27.49 -2.69
C GLY A 433 -22.91 -28.42 -1.49
N ALA A 434 -23.25 -27.89 -0.31
CA ALA A 434 -23.42 -28.70 0.89
C ALA A 434 -24.57 -29.69 0.77
N ALA A 435 -25.70 -29.25 0.23
CA ALA A 435 -26.86 -30.14 -0.02
C ALA A 435 -26.53 -31.30 -0.96
N GLU A 436 -25.78 -31.03 -2.04
CA GLU A 436 -25.35 -32.07 -2.97
C GLU A 436 -24.45 -33.13 -2.32
N ILE A 437 -23.61 -32.74 -1.37
CA ILE A 437 -22.70 -33.68 -0.69
C ILE A 437 -23.44 -34.46 0.40
N ILE A 438 -24.11 -33.76 1.31
CA ILE A 438 -24.69 -34.35 2.52
C ILE A 438 -25.92 -35.23 2.17
N PHE A 439 -26.78 -34.73 1.30
CA PHE A 439 -28.07 -35.36 0.97
C PHE A 439 -28.07 -36.09 -0.37
N LYS A 440 -26.91 -36.38 -0.94
CA LYS A 440 -26.74 -37.03 -2.25
C LYS A 440 -27.58 -38.27 -2.43
N ARG A 441 -27.69 -39.13 -1.40
CA ARG A 441 -28.50 -40.38 -1.45
C ARG A 441 -29.99 -40.08 -1.50
N GLU A 442 -30.46 -39.15 -0.68
CA GLU A 442 -31.86 -38.76 -0.63
C GLU A 442 -32.31 -38.07 -1.92
N ILE A 443 -31.49 -37.16 -2.45
CA ILE A 443 -31.74 -36.47 -3.73
C ILE A 443 -31.81 -37.47 -4.88
N ASN A 444 -30.87 -38.41 -4.94
CA ASN A 444 -30.84 -39.39 -6.02
C ASN A 444 -31.97 -40.43 -5.96
N ALA A 445 -32.54 -40.68 -4.79
CA ALA A 445 -33.66 -41.61 -4.57
C ALA A 445 -35.07 -40.96 -4.77
N ALA A 446 -35.12 -39.63 -4.87
CA ALA A 446 -36.38 -38.91 -5.03
C ALA A 446 -36.92 -39.02 -6.47
N GLU A 447 -38.25 -39.06 -6.62
CA GLU A 447 -38.91 -39.00 -7.93
C GLU A 447 -38.67 -37.66 -8.61
N ASP A 448 -38.81 -36.54 -7.88
CA ASP A 448 -38.43 -35.21 -8.31
C ASP A 448 -37.12 -34.78 -7.60
N LYS A 449 -36.02 -34.97 -8.28
CA LYS A 449 -34.69 -34.67 -7.76
C LYS A 449 -34.43 -33.17 -7.57
N GLU A 450 -35.03 -32.35 -8.45
CA GLU A 450 -34.83 -30.90 -8.38
C GLU A 450 -35.58 -30.29 -7.20
N ALA A 451 -36.86 -30.69 -6.98
CA ALA A 451 -37.61 -30.28 -5.82
C ALA A 451 -36.98 -30.74 -4.52
N LYS A 452 -36.48 -32.00 -4.47
CA LYS A 452 -35.79 -32.54 -3.29
C LYS A 452 -34.49 -31.83 -3.01
N TRP A 453 -33.78 -31.47 -4.06
CA TRP A 453 -32.54 -30.72 -3.94
C TRP A 453 -32.79 -29.30 -3.35
N LYS A 454 -33.78 -28.56 -3.85
CA LYS A 454 -34.17 -27.25 -3.31
C LYS A 454 -34.64 -27.33 -1.84
N GLU A 455 -35.40 -28.36 -1.48
CA GLU A 455 -35.80 -28.62 -0.09
C GLU A 455 -34.55 -28.77 0.82
N LYS A 456 -33.56 -29.54 0.37
CA LYS A 456 -32.35 -29.80 1.16
C LYS A 456 -31.40 -28.60 1.19
N GLU A 457 -31.33 -27.82 0.12
CA GLU A 457 -30.60 -26.55 0.10
C GLU A 457 -31.21 -25.57 1.11
N GLN A 458 -32.51 -25.43 1.12
CA GLN A 458 -33.19 -24.55 2.08
C GLN A 458 -32.99 -25.05 3.52
N LEU A 459 -33.12 -26.35 3.78
CA LEU A 459 -32.87 -26.94 5.09
C LEU A 459 -31.44 -26.65 5.58
N TYR A 460 -30.45 -26.79 4.71
CA TYR A 460 -29.06 -26.50 5.07
C TYR A 460 -28.86 -24.99 5.35
N SER A 461 -29.44 -24.14 4.50
CA SER A 461 -29.35 -22.69 4.66
C SER A 461 -29.94 -22.24 6.01
N GLU A 462 -31.16 -22.70 6.33
CA GLU A 462 -31.82 -22.38 7.60
C GLU A 462 -31.06 -22.93 8.83
N THR A 463 -30.38 -24.07 8.67
CA THR A 463 -29.69 -24.71 9.79
C THR A 463 -28.29 -24.13 10.04
N PHE A 464 -27.51 -23.85 8.98
CA PHE A 464 -26.08 -23.56 9.09
C PHE A 464 -25.65 -22.26 8.42
N ALA A 465 -26.25 -21.87 7.28
CA ALA A 465 -25.83 -20.68 6.54
C ALA A 465 -26.55 -19.43 7.06
N ASN A 466 -26.33 -19.10 8.33
CA ASN A 466 -26.88 -17.93 9.00
C ASN A 466 -25.93 -17.46 10.12
N PRO A 467 -26.02 -16.22 10.61
CA PRO A 467 -25.11 -15.72 11.63
C PRO A 467 -25.42 -16.26 13.04
N TYR A 468 -26.64 -16.73 13.29
CA TYR A 468 -27.09 -17.07 14.63
C TYR A 468 -26.38 -18.31 15.19
N ARG A 469 -26.11 -19.32 14.35
CA ARG A 469 -25.34 -20.52 14.79
C ARG A 469 -23.91 -20.17 15.22
N ALA A 470 -23.27 -19.22 14.54
CA ALA A 470 -21.96 -18.72 14.93
C ALA A 470 -22.03 -17.88 16.21
N ALA A 471 -23.06 -17.04 16.34
CA ALA A 471 -23.31 -16.25 17.55
C ALA A 471 -23.58 -17.10 18.79
N GLU A 472 -24.43 -18.16 18.67
CA GLU A 472 -24.69 -19.14 19.76
C GLU A 472 -23.40 -19.80 20.28
N ARG A 473 -22.38 -19.93 19.43
CA ARG A 473 -21.08 -20.49 19.80
C ARG A 473 -20.09 -19.44 20.27
N GLY A 474 -20.44 -18.17 20.27
CA GLY A 474 -19.56 -17.06 20.61
C GLY A 474 -18.48 -16.77 19.55
N PHE A 475 -18.65 -17.22 18.29
CA PHE A 475 -17.76 -16.90 17.17
C PHE A 475 -18.02 -15.51 16.61
N ILE A 476 -19.24 -15.02 16.78
CA ILE A 476 -19.69 -13.65 16.51
C ILE A 476 -20.04 -13.01 17.86
N ASP A 477 -19.56 -11.80 18.10
CA ASP A 477 -19.81 -11.07 19.35
C ASP A 477 -21.22 -10.48 19.38
N GLU A 478 -21.71 -10.02 18.22
CA GLU A 478 -23.06 -9.48 18.10
C GLU A 478 -23.56 -9.57 16.64
N VAL A 479 -24.81 -9.94 16.48
CA VAL A 479 -25.55 -9.76 15.22
C VAL A 479 -26.23 -8.41 15.29
N ILE A 480 -25.84 -7.48 14.40
CA ILE A 480 -26.25 -6.07 14.45
C ILE A 480 -27.11 -5.67 13.26
N GLU A 481 -27.99 -4.71 13.43
CA GLU A 481 -28.64 -4.06 12.30
C GLU A 481 -27.60 -3.32 11.44
N PRO A 482 -27.65 -3.43 10.09
CA PRO A 482 -26.70 -2.71 9.24
C PRO A 482 -26.60 -1.22 9.55
N SER A 483 -27.73 -0.57 9.84
CA SER A 483 -27.81 0.85 10.23
C SER A 483 -26.99 1.25 11.46
N GLU A 484 -26.75 0.31 12.39
CA GLU A 484 -26.00 0.55 13.62
C GLU A 484 -24.48 0.38 13.46
N THR A 485 -24.03 -0.15 12.32
CA THR A 485 -22.63 -0.60 12.12
C THR A 485 -21.63 0.49 12.44
N ARG A 486 -21.80 1.71 11.89
CA ARG A 486 -20.86 2.81 12.15
C ARG A 486 -20.76 3.14 13.65
N LEU A 487 -21.89 3.23 14.34
CA LEU A 487 -21.95 3.50 15.78
C LEU A 487 -21.22 2.42 16.59
N LYS A 488 -21.47 1.13 16.28
CA LYS A 488 -20.82 -0.02 16.93
C LYS A 488 -19.30 0.00 16.69
N LEU A 489 -18.86 0.32 15.47
CA LEU A 489 -17.43 0.43 15.14
C LEU A 489 -16.75 1.54 15.94
N ILE A 490 -17.35 2.72 16.05
CA ILE A 490 -16.82 3.84 16.84
C ILE A 490 -16.63 3.41 18.30
N HIS A 491 -17.63 2.77 18.91
CA HIS A 491 -17.55 2.28 20.28
C HIS A 491 -16.48 1.19 20.46
N ALA A 492 -16.42 0.24 19.54
CA ALA A 492 -15.47 -0.87 19.61
C ALA A 492 -14.01 -0.39 19.44
N PHE A 493 -13.72 0.48 18.47
CA PHE A 493 -12.38 1.06 18.35
C PHE A 493 -12.01 1.96 19.52
N LYS A 494 -12.98 2.67 20.10
CA LYS A 494 -12.75 3.46 21.32
C LYS A 494 -12.41 2.56 22.51
N MET A 495 -13.12 1.48 22.69
CA MET A 495 -12.85 0.47 23.73
C MET A 495 -11.45 -0.14 23.58
N LEU A 496 -11.03 -0.39 22.34
CA LEU A 496 -9.74 -1.00 22.00
C LEU A 496 -8.56 0.00 21.91
N GLU A 497 -8.79 1.28 22.18
CA GLU A 497 -7.79 2.35 21.99
C GLU A 497 -6.45 2.10 22.70
N ASN A 498 -6.48 1.41 23.83
CA ASN A 498 -5.31 1.10 24.65
C ASN A 498 -4.94 -0.40 24.59
N LYS A 499 -5.38 -1.11 23.56
CA LYS A 499 -5.01 -2.51 23.36
C LYS A 499 -3.49 -2.67 23.31
N VAL A 500 -2.98 -3.62 24.08
CA VAL A 500 -1.57 -4.04 24.06
C VAL A 500 -1.52 -5.55 23.89
N VAL A 501 -0.77 -6.02 22.91
CA VAL A 501 -0.53 -7.44 22.65
C VAL A 501 0.97 -7.70 22.68
N ASN A 502 1.38 -8.67 23.46
CA ASN A 502 2.77 -9.11 23.54
C ASN A 502 2.91 -10.45 22.82
N ASN A 503 3.29 -10.42 21.56
CA ASN A 503 3.62 -11.64 20.82
C ASN A 503 4.88 -12.33 21.42
N PRO A 504 5.04 -13.65 21.27
CA PRO A 504 6.25 -14.33 21.68
C PRO A 504 7.50 -13.68 21.10
N ARG A 505 8.55 -13.50 21.92
CA ARG A 505 9.81 -12.91 21.47
C ARG A 505 10.47 -13.76 20.39
N LYS A 506 10.82 -13.14 19.26
CA LYS A 506 11.48 -13.76 18.12
C LYS A 506 12.46 -12.76 17.49
N LYS A 507 13.42 -13.22 16.69
CA LYS A 507 14.32 -12.32 15.94
C LYS A 507 13.54 -11.54 14.89
N HIS A 508 12.68 -12.21 14.15
CA HIS A 508 11.71 -11.69 13.18
C HIS A 508 10.69 -12.78 12.86
N GLY A 509 9.58 -12.43 12.24
CA GLY A 509 8.63 -13.42 11.72
C GLY A 509 9.23 -14.16 10.50
N ASN A 510 8.89 -15.44 10.33
CA ASN A 510 9.21 -16.21 9.14
C ASN A 510 7.93 -16.40 8.32
N ILE A 511 7.48 -15.28 7.75
CA ILE A 511 6.30 -15.28 6.87
C ILE A 511 6.60 -16.09 5.61
N PRO A 512 5.66 -16.89 5.09
CA PRO A 512 5.83 -17.57 3.80
C PRO A 512 5.98 -16.53 2.68
N LEU A 513 7.17 -16.48 2.03
CA LEU A 513 7.53 -15.49 1.01
C LEU A 513 7.21 -15.99 -0.41
#